data_eff582ade5d94da2b29633e6fbce089e
#
_entry.id   eff582ade5d94da2b29633e6fbce089e
#
_cell.length_a   1.000
_cell.length_b   1.000
_cell.length_c   1.000
_cell.angle_alpha   90.00
_cell.angle_beta   90.00
_cell.angle_gamma   90.00
#
_symmetry.space_group_name_H-M   'P 1'
#
loop_
_entity.id
_entity.type
_entity.pdbx_description
1 polymer ?
#
loop_
_entity_poly.entity_id
_entity_poly.type
_entity_poly.pdbx_seq_one_letter_code
_entity_poly.pdbx_strand_id
1 'polypeptide(L)'
;MKITGFVTPAIAAFVLAVATAAVSSSAQAPPPAPHAHPPLPPPTNLKVLPKDLTGDQVMEIMHKFEGMLGAECSVCHAVDPKNIGPNGRPRLNFADDSKKEKQAARLMIKMVDDINKNYVSMIEDSDGPVTCGTCHRGHLKPEAFVPQPEHDHDHPGAADHDHDHDHPGTR
;
A
#
# COMPACT_ATOMS: atom_id res chain seq x y z
N MET A 1 20.65 15.09 91.75
CA MET A 1 19.56 14.12 91.73
C MET A 1 19.05 13.94 90.28
N LYS A 2 19.30 12.78 89.67
CA LYS A 2 19.10 12.50 88.25
C LYS A 2 17.67 12.05 88.07
N ILE A 3 16.96 12.58 87.05
CA ILE A 3 15.74 11.98 86.53
C ILE A 3 15.85 11.98 85.01
N THR A 4 16.04 10.76 84.54
CA THR A 4 16.09 10.39 83.13
C THR A 4 14.67 10.20 82.58
N GLY A 5 14.26 11.04 81.58
CA GLY A 5 12.99 10.89 80.87
C GLY A 5 13.22 10.18 79.54
N PHE A 6 12.70 8.99 79.41
CA PHE A 6 12.65 8.25 78.13
C PHE A 6 11.56 8.78 77.26
N VAL A 7 11.90 9.28 76.09
CA VAL A 7 10.95 9.64 75.01
C VAL A 7 10.97 8.49 74.01
N THR A 8 9.88 7.75 73.93
CA THR A 8 9.63 6.75 72.89
C THR A 8 9.10 7.40 71.62
N PRO A 9 9.68 7.20 70.43
CA PRO A 9 9.10 7.61 69.19
C PRO A 9 8.08 6.56 68.69
N ALA A 10 6.84 7.03 68.52
CA ALA A 10 5.79 6.23 67.85
C ALA A 10 6.09 6.17 66.35
N ILE A 11 6.41 4.96 65.87
CA ILE A 11 6.54 4.69 64.42
C ILE A 11 5.14 4.49 63.86
N ALA A 12 4.64 5.51 63.11
CA ALA A 12 3.42 5.36 62.30
C ALA A 12 3.76 4.54 61.02
N ALA A 13 3.30 3.33 61.00
CA ALA A 13 3.38 2.47 59.81
C ALA A 13 2.35 2.95 58.78
N PHE A 14 2.81 3.56 57.71
CA PHE A 14 1.96 3.93 56.55
C PHE A 14 1.89 2.66 55.66
N VAL A 15 0.74 1.96 55.71
CA VAL A 15 0.46 0.83 54.83
C VAL A 15 0.03 1.42 53.47
N LEU A 16 0.94 1.40 52.50
CA LEU A 16 0.65 1.77 51.11
C LEU A 16 -0.09 0.59 50.46
N ALA A 17 -1.42 0.72 50.29
CA ALA A 17 -2.21 -0.25 49.54
C ALA A 17 -1.95 -0.02 48.03
N VAL A 18 -1.11 -0.90 47.44
CA VAL A 18 -0.90 -0.93 45.97
C VAL A 18 -2.09 -1.67 45.37
N ALA A 19 -3.01 -0.89 44.78
CA ALA A 19 -4.09 -1.46 43.96
C ALA A 19 -3.48 -1.96 42.63
N THR A 20 -3.32 -3.26 42.50
CA THR A 20 -2.95 -3.91 41.22
C THR A 20 -4.17 -3.91 40.31
N ALA A 21 -4.23 -2.96 39.38
CA ALA A 21 -5.19 -3.00 38.27
C ALA A 21 -4.85 -4.17 37.36
N ALA A 22 -5.67 -5.21 37.38
CA ALA A 22 -5.58 -6.32 36.44
C ALA A 22 -5.92 -5.79 35.05
N VAL A 23 -4.91 -5.61 34.18
CA VAL A 23 -5.10 -5.30 32.77
C VAL A 23 -5.64 -6.57 32.11
N SER A 24 -6.95 -6.61 31.87
CA SER A 24 -7.59 -7.66 31.08
C SER A 24 -7.08 -7.55 29.64
N SER A 25 -6.09 -8.36 29.29
CA SER A 25 -5.64 -8.52 27.92
C SER A 25 -6.77 -9.19 27.14
N SER A 26 -7.51 -8.40 26.36
CA SER A 26 -8.47 -8.95 25.40
C SER A 26 -7.67 -9.73 24.36
N ALA A 27 -7.62 -11.03 24.47
CA ALA A 27 -7.08 -11.90 23.43
C ALA A 27 -7.95 -11.69 22.19
N GLN A 28 -7.43 -10.93 21.21
CA GLN A 28 -8.05 -10.82 19.89
C GLN A 28 -8.11 -12.24 19.31
N ALA A 29 -9.31 -12.65 18.90
CA ALA A 29 -9.49 -13.90 18.18
C ALA A 29 -8.52 -13.90 16.97
N PRO A 30 -7.82 -15.02 16.69
CA PRO A 30 -6.99 -15.09 15.49
C PRO A 30 -7.84 -14.77 14.27
N PRO A 31 -7.27 -14.06 13.25
CA PRO A 31 -7.99 -13.80 12.03
C PRO A 31 -8.51 -15.11 11.45
N PRO A 32 -9.72 -15.12 10.85
CA PRO A 32 -10.27 -16.33 10.26
C PRO A 32 -9.23 -16.92 9.29
N ALA A 33 -8.98 -18.22 9.43
CA ALA A 33 -8.06 -18.92 8.54
C ALA A 33 -8.50 -18.68 7.09
N PRO A 34 -7.57 -18.44 6.15
CA PRO A 34 -7.90 -18.33 4.75
C PRO A 34 -8.78 -19.51 4.36
N HIS A 35 -9.92 -19.27 3.71
CA HIS A 35 -10.80 -20.33 3.26
C HIS A 35 -9.98 -21.29 2.40
N ALA A 36 -9.72 -22.51 2.92
CA ALA A 36 -8.93 -23.51 2.23
C ALA A 36 -9.75 -24.04 1.04
N HIS A 37 -9.64 -23.36 -0.10
CA HIS A 37 -10.13 -23.92 -1.38
C HIS A 37 -9.08 -24.90 -1.93
N PRO A 38 -9.50 -25.89 -2.72
CA PRO A 38 -8.56 -26.73 -3.43
C PRO A 38 -7.58 -25.90 -4.26
N PRO A 39 -6.31 -26.29 -4.37
CA PRO A 39 -5.33 -25.56 -5.17
C PRO A 39 -5.84 -25.31 -6.58
N LEU A 40 -5.65 -24.11 -7.09
CA LEU A 40 -6.03 -23.77 -8.45
C LEU A 40 -5.12 -24.51 -9.47
N PRO A 41 -5.67 -24.91 -10.63
CA PRO A 41 -4.86 -25.57 -11.64
C PRO A 41 -3.70 -24.68 -12.11
N PRO A 42 -2.59 -25.28 -12.56
CA PRO A 42 -1.46 -24.53 -13.10
C PRO A 42 -1.91 -23.61 -14.27
N PRO A 43 -1.39 -22.38 -14.33
CA PRO A 43 -1.71 -21.46 -15.42
C PRO A 43 -1.07 -21.93 -16.73
N THR A 44 -1.79 -21.82 -17.84
CA THR A 44 -1.33 -22.35 -19.15
C THR A 44 -0.85 -21.28 -20.13
N ASN A 45 -1.06 -19.98 -19.84
CA ASN A 45 -0.75 -18.89 -20.78
C ASN A 45 -0.04 -17.69 -20.10
N LEU A 46 0.99 -17.94 -19.29
CA LEU A 46 1.83 -16.89 -18.73
C LEU A 46 2.82 -16.40 -19.80
N LYS A 47 2.68 -15.13 -20.25
CA LYS A 47 3.57 -14.51 -21.26
C LYS A 47 4.52 -13.46 -20.67
N VAL A 48 4.12 -12.81 -19.60
CA VAL A 48 4.86 -11.70 -18.97
C VAL A 48 5.11 -11.91 -17.47
N LEU A 49 4.41 -12.83 -16.85
CA LEU A 49 4.65 -13.27 -15.49
C LEU A 49 5.62 -14.47 -15.49
N PRO A 50 6.34 -14.71 -14.36
CA PRO A 50 7.18 -15.90 -14.20
C PRO A 50 6.43 -17.19 -14.52
N LYS A 51 7.12 -18.14 -15.16
CA LYS A 51 6.50 -19.37 -15.70
C LYS A 51 6.22 -20.43 -14.62
N ASP A 52 6.89 -20.32 -13.50
CA ASP A 52 6.88 -21.24 -12.37
C ASP A 52 5.81 -20.89 -11.31
N LEU A 53 5.02 -19.84 -11.53
CA LEU A 53 3.93 -19.46 -10.63
C LEU A 53 2.83 -20.52 -10.60
N THR A 54 2.35 -20.81 -9.38
CA THR A 54 1.15 -21.64 -9.16
C THR A 54 -0.12 -20.87 -9.52
N GLY A 55 -1.24 -21.56 -9.68
CA GLY A 55 -2.56 -20.94 -9.93
C GLY A 55 -2.94 -19.95 -8.83
N ASP A 56 -2.68 -20.29 -7.57
CA ASP A 56 -3.01 -19.45 -6.42
C ASP A 56 -2.15 -18.17 -6.40
N GLN A 57 -0.86 -18.27 -6.71
CA GLN A 57 0.03 -17.11 -6.82
C GLN A 57 -0.39 -16.17 -7.95
N VAL A 58 -0.80 -16.72 -9.09
CA VAL A 58 -1.33 -15.90 -10.18
C VAL A 58 -2.64 -15.22 -9.77
N MET A 59 -3.53 -15.92 -9.06
CA MET A 59 -4.78 -15.33 -8.57
C MET A 59 -4.51 -14.16 -7.62
N GLU A 60 -3.55 -14.29 -6.71
CA GLU A 60 -3.14 -13.20 -5.82
C GLU A 60 -2.65 -11.96 -6.60
N ILE A 61 -1.83 -12.17 -7.64
CA ILE A 61 -1.38 -11.10 -8.53
C ILE A 61 -2.56 -10.44 -9.24
N MET A 62 -3.53 -11.22 -9.72
CA MET A 62 -4.71 -10.69 -10.40
C MET A 62 -5.60 -9.87 -9.48
N HIS A 63 -5.80 -10.27 -8.22
CA HIS A 63 -6.52 -9.46 -7.23
C HIS A 63 -5.81 -8.13 -6.93
N LYS A 64 -4.48 -8.12 -6.89
CA LYS A 64 -3.73 -6.86 -6.79
C LYS A 64 -3.98 -5.96 -7.99
N PHE A 65 -4.04 -6.53 -9.20
CA PHE A 65 -4.37 -5.75 -10.41
C PHE A 65 -5.80 -5.20 -10.37
N GLU A 66 -6.79 -5.99 -9.92
CA GLU A 66 -8.17 -5.51 -9.73
C GLU A 66 -8.20 -4.27 -8.84
N GLY A 67 -7.53 -4.32 -7.68
CA GLY A 67 -7.47 -3.19 -6.76
C GLY A 67 -6.76 -1.97 -7.35
N MET A 68 -5.62 -2.17 -8.02
CA MET A 68 -4.83 -1.07 -8.61
C MET A 68 -5.49 -0.42 -9.82
N LEU A 69 -6.32 -1.17 -10.56
CA LEU A 69 -6.97 -0.72 -11.80
C LEU A 69 -8.46 -0.39 -11.61
N GLY A 70 -9.05 -0.74 -10.45
CA GLY A 70 -10.50 -0.63 -10.24
C GLY A 70 -11.31 -1.41 -11.28
N ALA A 71 -10.83 -2.58 -11.71
CA ALA A 71 -11.36 -3.33 -12.83
C ALA A 71 -11.61 -4.78 -12.46
N GLU A 72 -12.76 -5.33 -12.85
CA GLU A 72 -13.08 -6.75 -12.65
C GLU A 72 -12.34 -7.66 -13.64
N CYS A 73 -12.19 -8.95 -13.28
CA CYS A 73 -11.54 -9.98 -14.11
C CYS A 73 -12.07 -10.01 -15.55
N SER A 74 -13.37 -9.82 -15.72
CA SER A 74 -14.08 -9.85 -17.02
C SER A 74 -13.66 -8.74 -17.98
N VAL A 75 -13.04 -7.66 -17.49
CA VAL A 75 -12.51 -6.59 -18.34
C VAL A 75 -11.37 -7.11 -19.22
N CYS A 76 -10.47 -7.93 -18.64
CA CYS A 76 -9.28 -8.43 -19.34
C CYS A 76 -9.41 -9.89 -19.80
N HIS A 77 -10.31 -10.67 -19.23
CA HIS A 77 -10.48 -12.09 -19.56
C HIS A 77 -11.80 -12.37 -20.28
N ALA A 78 -11.73 -13.16 -21.32
CA ALA A 78 -12.90 -13.52 -22.12
C ALA A 78 -13.82 -14.48 -21.36
N VAL A 79 -15.12 -14.35 -21.59
CA VAL A 79 -16.12 -15.31 -21.10
C VAL A 79 -16.08 -16.59 -21.96
N ASP A 80 -16.09 -17.75 -21.34
CA ASP A 80 -16.27 -19.04 -22.01
C ASP A 80 -17.74 -19.49 -21.90
N PRO A 81 -18.58 -19.31 -22.95
CA PRO A 81 -19.99 -19.64 -22.90
C PRO A 81 -20.24 -21.15 -22.80
N LYS A 82 -19.22 -21.97 -23.06
CA LYS A 82 -19.33 -23.44 -22.99
C LYS A 82 -18.98 -23.98 -21.60
N ASN A 83 -18.33 -23.19 -20.77
CA ASN A 83 -17.92 -23.58 -19.42
C ASN A 83 -18.80 -22.90 -18.39
N ILE A 84 -19.88 -23.57 -18.00
CA ILE A 84 -20.86 -23.05 -17.04
C ILE A 84 -20.45 -23.45 -15.63
N GLY A 85 -20.38 -22.45 -14.74
CA GLY A 85 -20.07 -22.65 -13.32
C GLY A 85 -21.26 -23.21 -12.54
N PRO A 86 -21.04 -23.62 -11.27
CA PRO A 86 -22.09 -24.13 -10.39
C PRO A 86 -23.27 -23.18 -10.17
N ASN A 87 -23.00 -21.87 -10.31
CA ASN A 87 -23.98 -20.79 -10.18
C ASN A 87 -24.78 -20.52 -11.46
N GLY A 88 -24.68 -21.39 -12.50
CA GLY A 88 -25.32 -21.22 -13.79
C GLY A 88 -24.75 -20.11 -14.66
N ARG A 89 -23.64 -19.47 -14.28
CA ARG A 89 -22.99 -18.42 -15.08
C ARG A 89 -21.81 -18.98 -15.87
N PRO A 90 -21.56 -18.48 -17.08
CA PRO A 90 -20.36 -18.80 -17.83
C PRO A 90 -19.11 -18.38 -17.03
N ARG A 91 -18.07 -19.23 -17.06
CA ARG A 91 -16.78 -18.94 -16.46
C ARG A 91 -15.92 -18.11 -17.41
N LEU A 92 -14.88 -17.50 -16.87
CA LEU A 92 -13.87 -16.82 -17.67
C LEU A 92 -12.83 -17.82 -18.19
N ASN A 93 -12.40 -17.63 -19.43
CA ASN A 93 -11.25 -18.30 -20.00
C ASN A 93 -10.00 -17.45 -19.77
N PHE A 94 -9.29 -17.74 -18.69
CA PHE A 94 -8.08 -17.00 -18.33
C PHE A 94 -6.93 -17.20 -19.31
N ALA A 95 -6.93 -18.25 -20.13
CA ALA A 95 -5.92 -18.48 -21.14
C ALA A 95 -6.20 -17.76 -22.47
N ASP A 96 -7.44 -17.38 -22.73
CA ASP A 96 -7.85 -16.70 -23.97
C ASP A 96 -7.19 -15.33 -24.13
N ASP A 97 -6.71 -15.01 -25.33
CA ASP A 97 -6.01 -13.79 -25.68
C ASP A 97 -6.80 -12.83 -26.59
N SER A 98 -8.08 -13.08 -26.79
CA SER A 98 -8.94 -12.28 -27.68
C SER A 98 -9.19 -10.85 -27.19
N LYS A 99 -9.08 -10.62 -25.88
CA LYS A 99 -9.32 -9.30 -25.28
C LYS A 99 -8.12 -8.37 -25.49
N LYS A 100 -8.35 -7.20 -26.10
CA LYS A 100 -7.33 -6.16 -26.29
C LYS A 100 -6.84 -5.58 -24.97
N GLU A 101 -7.68 -5.52 -23.95
CA GLU A 101 -7.35 -5.07 -22.61
C GLU A 101 -6.28 -5.97 -21.96
N LYS A 102 -6.37 -7.29 -22.19
CA LYS A 102 -5.34 -8.24 -21.73
C LYS A 102 -3.99 -8.03 -22.44
N GLN A 103 -4.01 -7.71 -23.73
CA GLN A 103 -2.80 -7.40 -24.47
C GLN A 103 -2.17 -6.09 -23.97
N ALA A 104 -2.99 -5.05 -23.75
CA ALA A 104 -2.55 -3.79 -23.18
C ALA A 104 -1.94 -3.99 -21.78
N ALA A 105 -2.60 -4.78 -20.92
CA ALA A 105 -2.09 -5.08 -19.57
C ALA A 105 -0.70 -5.74 -19.62
N ARG A 106 -0.47 -6.69 -20.53
CA ARG A 106 0.85 -7.31 -20.71
C ARG A 106 1.93 -6.31 -21.12
N LEU A 107 1.57 -5.35 -21.96
CA LEU A 107 2.49 -4.28 -22.34
C LEU A 107 2.81 -3.36 -21.16
N MET A 108 1.77 -3.00 -20.36
CA MET A 108 1.94 -2.19 -19.16
C MET A 108 2.78 -2.88 -18.08
N ILE A 109 2.63 -4.20 -17.89
CA ILE A 109 3.48 -4.98 -16.97
C ILE A 109 4.95 -4.84 -17.37
N LYS A 110 5.28 -5.04 -18.66
CA LYS A 110 6.66 -4.87 -19.14
C LYS A 110 7.19 -3.45 -18.95
N MET A 111 6.35 -2.45 -19.19
CA MET A 111 6.71 -1.04 -18.99
C MET A 111 7.03 -0.76 -17.52
N VAL A 112 6.21 -1.23 -16.58
CA VAL A 112 6.45 -1.07 -15.14
C VAL A 112 7.74 -1.77 -14.71
N ASP A 113 7.98 -2.99 -15.19
CA ASP A 113 9.22 -3.73 -14.93
C ASP A 113 10.45 -2.97 -15.45
N ASP A 114 10.36 -2.39 -16.65
CA ASP A 114 11.44 -1.62 -17.27
C ASP A 114 11.73 -0.32 -16.49
N ILE A 115 10.67 0.41 -16.11
CA ILE A 115 10.79 1.63 -15.28
C ILE A 115 11.49 1.30 -13.95
N ASN A 116 11.04 0.26 -13.26
CA ASN A 116 11.61 -0.11 -11.98
C ASN A 116 13.06 -0.55 -12.10
N LYS A 117 13.37 -1.37 -13.10
CA LYS A 117 14.71 -1.93 -13.30
C LYS A 117 15.73 -0.89 -13.76
N ASN A 118 15.36 -0.02 -14.70
CA ASN A 118 16.33 0.82 -15.39
C ASN A 118 16.33 2.28 -14.90
N TYR A 119 15.34 2.69 -14.11
CA TYR A 119 15.22 4.07 -13.63
C TYR A 119 15.06 4.15 -12.12
N VAL A 120 14.01 3.56 -11.55
CA VAL A 120 13.73 3.66 -10.11
C VAL A 120 14.87 3.07 -9.27
N SER A 121 15.45 1.95 -9.71
CA SER A 121 16.58 1.31 -9.03
C SER A 121 17.86 2.16 -8.96
N MET A 122 17.94 3.23 -9.72
CA MET A 122 19.08 4.17 -9.70
C MET A 122 18.85 5.39 -8.79
N ILE A 123 17.69 5.51 -8.19
CA ILE A 123 17.35 6.59 -7.26
C ILE A 123 17.64 6.09 -5.85
N GLU A 124 18.63 6.67 -5.17
CA GLU A 124 19.12 6.21 -3.85
C GLU A 124 18.04 6.24 -2.77
N ASP A 125 17.22 7.29 -2.73
CA ASP A 125 16.17 7.50 -1.73
C ASP A 125 14.76 7.26 -2.31
N SER A 126 14.61 6.26 -3.19
CA SER A 126 13.32 5.91 -3.75
C SER A 126 12.41 5.27 -2.70
N ASP A 127 11.17 5.78 -2.55
CA ASP A 127 10.15 5.26 -1.63
C ASP A 127 9.62 3.86 -2.02
N GLY A 128 10.19 3.24 -3.03
CA GLY A 128 9.84 1.91 -3.50
C GLY A 128 9.49 1.85 -4.98
N PRO A 129 9.09 0.67 -5.47
CA PRO A 129 8.85 0.48 -6.89
C PRO A 129 7.57 1.18 -7.36
N VAL A 130 7.60 1.65 -8.59
CA VAL A 130 6.39 2.04 -9.32
C VAL A 130 5.52 0.81 -9.55
N THR A 131 4.22 0.95 -9.39
CA THR A 131 3.22 -0.09 -9.60
C THR A 131 2.15 0.37 -10.59
N CYS A 132 1.25 -0.53 -11.01
CA CYS A 132 0.07 -0.13 -11.79
C CYS A 132 -0.73 0.95 -11.06
N GLY A 133 -0.88 0.81 -9.73
CA GLY A 133 -1.61 1.76 -8.88
C GLY A 133 -0.99 3.15 -8.83
N THR A 134 0.33 3.28 -9.03
CA THR A 134 1.02 4.58 -9.05
C THR A 134 0.44 5.52 -10.12
N CYS A 135 0.12 4.96 -11.29
CA CYS A 135 -0.47 5.72 -12.39
C CYS A 135 -2.00 5.61 -12.43
N HIS A 136 -2.54 4.42 -12.19
CA HIS A 136 -3.97 4.13 -12.37
C HIS A 136 -4.84 4.57 -11.19
N ARG A 137 -4.33 4.53 -9.95
CA ARG A 137 -5.03 5.01 -8.73
C ARG A 137 -6.45 4.44 -8.57
N GLY A 138 -6.63 3.15 -8.91
CA GLY A 138 -7.94 2.50 -8.86
C GLY A 138 -8.85 2.76 -10.07
N HIS A 139 -8.33 3.31 -11.17
CA HIS A 139 -9.07 3.57 -12.40
C HIS A 139 -8.48 2.81 -13.58
N LEU A 140 -9.32 2.16 -14.38
CA LEU A 140 -8.88 1.41 -15.56
C LEU A 140 -8.10 2.28 -16.56
N LYS A 141 -8.46 3.56 -16.64
CA LYS A 141 -7.72 4.58 -17.39
C LYS A 141 -7.19 5.60 -16.41
N PRO A 142 -5.88 5.90 -16.43
CA PRO A 142 -5.34 6.97 -15.60
C PRO A 142 -6.04 8.29 -15.86
N GLU A 143 -6.44 8.98 -14.80
CA GLU A 143 -6.98 10.33 -14.91
C GLU A 143 -5.86 11.34 -15.08
N ALA A 144 -6.10 12.37 -15.89
CA ALA A 144 -5.16 13.46 -16.03
C ALA A 144 -5.02 14.21 -14.70
N PHE A 145 -3.78 14.50 -14.30
CA PHE A 145 -3.54 15.34 -13.14
C PHE A 145 -3.91 16.79 -13.48
N VAL A 146 -4.82 17.35 -12.68
CA VAL A 146 -5.15 18.78 -12.75
C VAL A 146 -4.46 19.47 -11.58
N PRO A 147 -3.44 20.31 -11.83
CA PRO A 147 -2.78 21.08 -10.77
C PRO A 147 -3.81 21.93 -10.03
N GLN A 148 -3.74 21.92 -8.69
CA GLN A 148 -4.50 22.90 -7.92
C GLN A 148 -3.95 24.30 -8.23
N PRO A 149 -4.82 25.32 -8.33
CA PRO A 149 -4.34 26.70 -8.44
C PRO A 149 -3.39 26.97 -7.25
N GLU A 150 -2.28 27.61 -7.54
CA GLU A 150 -1.35 28.02 -6.49
C GLU A 150 -2.14 28.87 -5.50
N HIS A 151 -2.11 28.46 -4.24
CA HIS A 151 -2.62 29.31 -3.17
C HIS A 151 -1.66 30.49 -3.11
N ASP A 152 -2.15 31.69 -3.48
CA ASP A 152 -1.43 32.93 -3.22
C ASP A 152 -1.13 32.94 -1.73
N HIS A 153 0.11 32.61 -1.40
CA HIS A 153 0.63 32.84 -0.05
C HIS A 153 0.80 34.34 0.09
N ASP A 154 -0.31 35.05 0.38
CA ASP A 154 -0.23 36.38 0.93
C ASP A 154 0.57 36.25 2.24
N HIS A 155 1.88 36.47 2.13
CA HIS A 155 2.75 36.71 3.28
C HIS A 155 2.45 38.14 3.75
N PRO A 156 1.65 38.37 4.80
CA PRO A 156 1.55 39.67 5.40
C PRO A 156 2.88 39.92 6.15
N GLY A 157 3.83 40.56 5.50
CA GLY A 157 5.06 40.90 6.16
C GLY A 157 6.36 40.82 5.33
N ALA A 158 6.34 40.84 4.02
CA ALA A 158 7.54 41.16 3.25
C ALA A 158 7.79 42.68 3.38
N ALA A 159 8.43 43.09 4.49
CA ALA A 159 9.05 44.40 4.58
C ALA A 159 10.13 44.46 3.50
N ASP A 160 10.08 45.52 2.69
CA ASP A 160 11.06 45.88 1.68
C ASP A 160 12.48 45.72 2.22
N HIS A 161 13.16 44.67 1.82
CA HIS A 161 14.61 44.59 1.92
C HIS A 161 15.15 45.12 0.59
N ASP A 162 15.35 46.45 0.52
CA ASP A 162 16.18 47.10 -0.47
C ASP A 162 17.59 46.49 -0.37
N HIS A 163 17.88 45.54 -1.25
CA HIS A 163 19.24 45.09 -1.52
C HIS A 163 19.84 45.99 -2.60
N ASP A 164 20.42 47.12 -2.16
CA ASP A 164 21.38 47.93 -2.92
C ASP A 164 22.59 47.01 -3.24
N HIS A 165 22.62 46.45 -4.43
CA HIS A 165 23.79 45.82 -4.99
C HIS A 165 24.63 46.85 -5.72
N ASP A 166 25.47 47.54 -4.91
CA ASP A 166 26.61 48.34 -5.43
C ASP A 166 27.61 47.35 -6.08
N HIS A 167 27.67 47.38 -7.42
CA HIS A 167 28.73 46.72 -8.16
C HIS A 167 29.88 47.71 -8.34
N PRO A 168 31.07 47.54 -7.68
CA PRO A 168 32.25 48.29 -8.01
C PRO A 168 32.78 47.84 -9.37
N GLY A 169 32.81 48.76 -10.32
CA GLY A 169 33.41 48.58 -11.62
C GLY A 169 34.90 48.29 -11.55
N THR A 170 35.32 47.29 -12.29
CA THR A 170 36.73 46.99 -12.55
C THR A 170 37.15 47.61 -13.89
N ARG A 171 38.21 48.40 -13.80
CA ARG A 171 39.07 48.78 -14.92
C ARG A 171 39.84 47.56 -15.38
#